data_df160c61a39b1f03565ca45d1d21ba3a
#
_entry.id   df160c61a39b1f03565ca45d1d21ba3a
#
_cell.length_a   1.000
_cell.length_b   1.000
_cell.length_c   1.000
_cell.angle_alpha   90.00
_cell.angle_beta   90.00
_cell.angle_gamma   90.00
#
_symmetry.space_group_name_H-M   'P 1'
#
loop_
_entity.id
_entity.type
_entity.pdbx_description
1 polymer ?
#
loop_
_entity_poly.entity_id
_entity_poly.type
_entity_poly.pdbx_seq_one_letter_code
_entity_poly.pdbx_strand_id
1 'polypeptide(L)'
;MKILFFIFGLLTINACSFGGFQPPPPHDHWRLHNSRVLFPNSDPQGRIKFLDRRQKDMSDCGMDFVIGESVNPEVNLCLEKKGWYLEGGPVCEERLMWDSPICIQWRKKHSKPDAKPWG
;
A
#
# COMPACT_ATOMS: atom_id res chain seq x y z
N MET A 1 11.94 4.08 -51.24
CA MET A 1 10.83 4.75 -50.55
C MET A 1 9.93 3.78 -49.76
N LYS A 2 9.52 2.65 -50.33
CA LYS A 2 8.66 1.69 -49.61
C LYS A 2 9.34 1.07 -48.40
N ILE A 3 10.64 0.88 -48.42
CA ILE A 3 11.42 0.30 -47.32
C ILE A 3 11.52 1.27 -46.14
N LEU A 4 11.64 2.55 -46.39
CA LEU A 4 11.69 3.60 -45.35
C LEU A 4 10.37 3.71 -44.56
N PHE A 5 9.25 3.57 -45.23
CA PHE A 5 7.94 3.57 -44.59
C PHE A 5 7.74 2.38 -43.67
N PHE A 6 8.27 1.22 -44.05
CA PHE A 6 8.16 0.01 -43.27
C PHE A 6 9.00 0.07 -41.97
N ILE A 7 10.19 0.64 -42.05
CA ILE A 7 11.07 0.84 -40.90
C ILE A 7 10.48 1.83 -39.90
N PHE A 8 9.83 2.90 -40.41
CA PHE A 8 9.17 3.87 -39.54
C PHE A 8 7.97 3.31 -38.82
N GLY A 9 7.18 2.45 -39.47
CA GLY A 9 6.06 1.76 -38.87
C GLY A 9 6.49 0.80 -37.78
N LEU A 10 7.58 0.08 -37.97
CA LEU A 10 8.12 -0.83 -36.97
C LEU A 10 8.65 -0.10 -35.73
N LEU A 11 9.27 1.06 -35.91
CA LEU A 11 9.77 1.89 -34.82
C LEU A 11 8.65 2.43 -33.95
N THR A 12 7.53 2.81 -34.54
CA THR A 12 6.37 3.31 -33.79
C THR A 12 5.69 2.22 -32.97
N ILE A 13 5.64 0.99 -33.46
CA ILE A 13 5.08 -0.14 -32.74
C ILE A 13 5.96 -0.51 -31.53
N ASN A 14 7.28 -0.48 -31.70
CA ASN A 14 8.21 -0.73 -30.61
C ASN A 14 8.16 0.35 -29.53
N ALA A 15 7.98 1.61 -29.89
CA ALA A 15 7.84 2.70 -28.94
C ALA A 15 6.57 2.56 -28.06
N CYS A 16 5.48 2.02 -28.61
CA CYS A 16 4.24 1.80 -27.89
C CYS A 16 4.31 0.59 -26.94
N SER A 17 5.22 -0.36 -27.19
CA SER A 17 5.36 -1.54 -26.32
C SER A 17 6.33 -1.33 -25.18
N PHE A 18 7.04 -0.22 -25.11
CA PHE A 18 8.00 0.08 -24.06
C PHE A 18 7.39 0.95 -22.97
N GLY A 19 7.00 0.31 -21.88
CA GLY A 19 6.91 0.98 -20.59
C GLY A 19 5.72 1.87 -20.30
N GLY A 20 4.85 2.15 -21.28
CA GLY A 20 3.68 3.00 -21.06
C GLY A 20 2.58 2.34 -20.23
N PHE A 21 2.61 1.02 -20.07
CA PHE A 21 1.52 0.25 -19.46
C PHE A 21 1.96 -0.64 -18.31
N GLN A 22 3.13 -0.42 -17.76
CA GLN A 22 3.49 -1.13 -16.54
C GLN A 22 2.77 -0.48 -15.36
N PRO A 23 1.93 -1.22 -14.63
CA PRO A 23 1.34 -0.67 -13.42
C PRO A 23 2.46 -0.34 -12.43
N PRO A 24 2.36 0.80 -11.71
CA PRO A 24 3.34 1.11 -10.68
C PRO A 24 3.40 -0.04 -9.67
N PRO A 25 4.59 -0.38 -9.15
CA PRO A 25 4.69 -1.40 -8.13
C PRO A 25 3.83 -1.00 -6.93
N PRO A 26 3.10 -1.94 -6.33
CA PRO A 26 2.32 -1.64 -5.13
C PRO A 26 3.27 -1.16 -4.03
N HIS A 27 3.00 0.02 -3.50
CA HIS A 27 3.86 0.64 -2.50
C HIS A 27 3.53 0.18 -1.09
N ASP A 28 2.25 0.03 -0.78
CA ASP A 28 1.81 -0.29 0.56
C ASP A 28 0.78 -1.41 0.53
N HIS A 29 1.11 -2.49 1.20
CA HIS A 29 0.18 -3.58 1.39
C HIS A 29 -0.31 -3.62 2.82
N TRP A 30 -1.57 -3.28 3.00
CA TRP A 30 -2.24 -3.44 4.28
C TRP A 30 -2.70 -4.88 4.44
N ARG A 31 -2.31 -5.50 5.55
CA ARG A 31 -2.72 -6.84 5.92
C ARG A 31 -3.46 -6.80 7.26
N LEU A 32 -4.43 -7.67 7.41
CA LEU A 32 -5.20 -7.77 8.65
C LEU A 32 -4.62 -8.89 9.52
N HIS A 33 -4.36 -8.58 10.80
CA HIS A 33 -3.98 -9.60 11.78
C HIS A 33 -5.09 -10.65 11.91
N ASN A 34 -4.70 -11.92 12.00
CA ASN A 34 -5.62 -13.04 12.14
C ASN A 34 -6.65 -13.17 11.00
N SER A 35 -6.34 -12.68 9.81
CA SER A 35 -7.27 -12.69 8.69
C SER A 35 -7.77 -14.09 8.34
N ARG A 36 -6.91 -15.11 8.45
CA ARG A 36 -7.28 -16.50 8.16
C ARG A 36 -8.23 -17.09 9.21
N VAL A 37 -8.16 -16.61 10.44
CA VAL A 37 -9.08 -17.02 11.51
C VAL A 37 -10.41 -16.31 11.38
N LEU A 38 -10.37 -15.00 11.09
CA LEU A 38 -11.59 -14.19 10.93
C LEU A 38 -12.33 -14.51 9.64
N PHE A 39 -11.60 -14.80 8.58
CA PHE A 39 -12.13 -15.08 7.23
C PHE A 39 -11.50 -16.35 6.68
N PRO A 40 -11.90 -17.53 7.18
CA PRO A 40 -11.28 -18.78 6.78
C PRO A 40 -11.60 -19.12 5.32
N ASN A 41 -10.67 -19.82 4.66
CA ASN A 41 -10.86 -20.27 3.27
C ASN A 41 -12.05 -21.22 3.12
N SER A 42 -12.49 -21.86 4.21
CA SER A 42 -13.67 -22.73 4.23
C SER A 42 -14.99 -21.96 4.10
N ASP A 43 -14.98 -20.66 4.37
CA ASP A 43 -16.16 -19.80 4.19
C ASP A 43 -16.24 -19.33 2.74
N PRO A 44 -17.27 -19.73 1.94
CA PRO A 44 -17.37 -19.29 0.56
C PRO A 44 -17.56 -17.79 0.40
N GLN A 45 -17.97 -17.08 1.47
CA GLN A 45 -18.14 -15.64 1.48
C GLN A 45 -17.02 -14.90 2.21
N GLY A 46 -15.99 -15.61 2.64
CA GLY A 46 -14.88 -15.04 3.42
C GLY A 46 -14.20 -13.87 2.73
N ARG A 47 -13.98 -13.98 1.41
CA ARG A 47 -13.36 -12.90 0.64
C ARG A 47 -14.24 -11.64 0.60
N ILE A 48 -15.53 -11.78 0.43
CA ILE A 48 -16.47 -10.64 0.40
C ILE A 48 -16.50 -9.96 1.76
N LYS A 49 -16.57 -10.73 2.83
CA LYS A 49 -16.53 -10.22 4.21
C LYS A 49 -15.23 -9.50 4.51
N PHE A 50 -14.12 -10.02 4.04
CA PHE A 50 -12.82 -9.38 4.19
C PHE A 50 -12.78 -8.03 3.45
N LEU A 51 -13.24 -7.98 2.21
CA LEU A 51 -13.27 -6.75 1.44
C LEU A 51 -14.21 -5.70 2.05
N ASP A 52 -15.34 -6.12 2.58
CA ASP A 52 -16.28 -5.24 3.29
C ASP A 52 -15.63 -4.66 4.57
N ARG A 53 -14.93 -5.48 5.32
CA ARG A 53 -14.17 -5.05 6.49
C ARG A 53 -13.09 -4.03 6.10
N ARG A 54 -12.35 -4.32 5.04
CA ARG A 54 -11.30 -3.43 4.52
C ARG A 54 -11.87 -2.08 4.13
N GLN A 55 -12.94 -2.06 3.35
CA GLN A 55 -13.59 -0.84 2.92
C GLN A 55 -14.09 -0.02 4.11
N LYS A 56 -14.73 -0.66 5.06
CA LYS A 56 -15.25 -0.01 6.26
C LYS A 56 -14.12 0.62 7.09
N ASP A 57 -13.10 -0.16 7.40
CA ASP A 57 -11.99 0.30 8.24
C ASP A 57 -11.21 1.43 7.59
N MET A 58 -10.94 1.33 6.30
CA MET A 58 -10.26 2.39 5.55
C MET A 58 -11.09 3.66 5.52
N SER A 59 -12.38 3.56 5.22
CA SER A 59 -13.27 4.72 5.19
C SER A 59 -13.40 5.37 6.56
N ASP A 60 -13.52 4.57 7.62
CA ASP A 60 -13.61 5.07 9.00
C ASP A 60 -12.34 5.84 9.41
N CYS A 61 -11.20 5.47 8.88
CA CYS A 61 -9.92 6.14 9.14
C CYS A 61 -9.63 7.31 8.20
N GLY A 62 -10.46 7.55 7.20
CA GLY A 62 -10.26 8.62 6.23
C GLY A 62 -9.35 8.25 5.07
N MET A 63 -9.13 6.97 4.82
CA MET A 63 -8.36 6.48 3.69
C MET A 63 -9.29 6.14 2.52
N ASP A 64 -8.87 6.50 1.31
CA ASP A 64 -9.56 6.06 0.10
C ASP A 64 -9.33 4.55 -0.07
N PHE A 65 -10.41 3.76 0.06
CA PHE A 65 -10.30 2.29 -0.01
C PHE A 65 -10.02 1.78 -1.43
N VAL A 66 -10.23 2.58 -2.47
CA VAL A 66 -9.88 2.21 -3.85
C VAL A 66 -8.37 2.28 -4.04
N ILE A 67 -7.75 3.36 -3.58
CA ILE A 67 -6.30 3.53 -3.61
C ILE A 67 -5.65 2.61 -2.58
N GLY A 68 -6.20 2.55 -1.37
CA GLY A 68 -5.73 1.64 -0.32
C GLY A 68 -4.39 2.02 0.31
N GLU A 69 -3.98 3.28 0.16
CA GLU A 69 -2.74 3.77 0.75
C GLU A 69 -2.88 5.23 1.16
N SER A 70 -2.04 5.69 2.07
CA SER A 70 -1.98 7.07 2.51
C SER A 70 -0.59 7.39 3.03
N VAL A 71 -0.17 8.63 2.84
CA VAL A 71 1.06 9.17 3.45
C VAL A 71 0.76 9.94 4.73
N ASN A 72 -0.49 10.01 5.15
CA ASN A 72 -0.89 10.66 6.38
C ASN A 72 -0.72 9.69 7.56
N PRO A 73 0.19 9.98 8.52
CA PRO A 73 0.44 9.07 9.63
C PRO A 73 -0.78 8.87 10.55
N GLU A 74 -1.63 9.86 10.70
CA GLU A 74 -2.84 9.72 11.52
C GLU A 74 -3.82 8.71 10.92
N VAL A 75 -4.01 8.74 9.62
CA VAL A 75 -4.83 7.78 8.89
C VAL A 75 -4.27 6.37 9.04
N ASN A 76 -2.98 6.23 8.82
CA ASN A 76 -2.31 4.93 8.88
C ASN A 76 -2.28 4.36 10.31
N LEU A 77 -2.05 5.18 11.32
CA LEU A 77 -2.13 4.75 12.72
C LEU A 77 -3.54 4.34 13.12
N CYS A 78 -4.56 5.00 12.57
CA CYS A 78 -5.94 4.59 12.76
C CYS A 78 -6.17 3.14 12.28
N LEU A 79 -5.63 2.80 11.12
CA LEU A 79 -5.72 1.42 10.61
C LEU A 79 -4.97 0.43 11.49
N GLU A 80 -3.78 0.79 12.00
CA GLU A 80 -3.05 -0.07 12.93
C GLU A 80 -3.87 -0.37 14.19
N LYS A 81 -4.58 0.61 14.72
CA LYS A 81 -5.47 0.42 15.87
C LYS A 81 -6.62 -0.53 15.58
N LYS A 82 -7.04 -0.62 14.32
CA LYS A 82 -8.12 -1.53 13.90
C LYS A 82 -7.65 -2.95 13.59
N GLY A 83 -6.36 -3.22 13.75
CA GLY A 83 -5.78 -4.54 13.55
C GLY A 83 -5.12 -4.74 12.19
N TRP A 84 -4.95 -3.69 11.42
CA TRP A 84 -4.21 -3.75 10.16
C TRP A 84 -2.73 -3.44 10.39
N TYR A 85 -1.88 -3.93 9.49
CA TYR A 85 -0.45 -3.62 9.53
C TYR A 85 0.11 -3.48 8.12
N LEU A 86 1.13 -2.66 7.98
CA LEU A 86 1.87 -2.52 6.72
C LEU A 86 2.88 -3.66 6.59
N GLU A 87 3.03 -4.17 5.39
CA GLU A 87 3.92 -5.28 5.09
C GLU A 87 5.39 -4.96 5.33
N GLY A 88 5.80 -3.74 5.24
CA GLY A 88 7.18 -3.31 5.45
C GLY A 88 7.56 -2.98 6.88
N GLY A 89 6.61 -3.01 7.82
CA GLY A 89 6.85 -2.66 9.22
C GLY A 89 5.88 -1.60 9.74
N PRO A 90 6.04 -1.17 10.99
CA PRO A 90 5.14 -0.18 11.59
C PRO A 90 5.09 1.13 10.82
N VAL A 91 3.93 1.77 10.86
CA VAL A 91 3.70 3.06 10.18
C VAL A 91 4.76 4.10 10.55
N CYS A 92 5.07 4.22 11.82
CA CYS A 92 6.02 5.24 12.29
C CYS A 92 7.50 4.88 12.09
N GLU A 93 7.78 3.71 11.54
CA GLU A 93 9.12 3.32 11.07
C GLU A 93 9.23 3.43 9.54
N GLU A 94 8.18 3.88 8.88
CA GLU A 94 8.15 4.08 7.45
C GLU A 94 8.81 5.43 7.11
N ARG A 95 9.62 5.44 6.05
CA ARG A 95 10.46 6.57 5.68
C ARG A 95 9.69 7.86 5.44
N LEU A 96 8.56 7.79 4.74
CA LEU A 96 7.77 8.96 4.37
C LEU A 96 7.09 9.64 5.56
N MET A 97 6.86 8.89 6.64
CA MET A 97 6.18 9.38 7.83
C MET A 97 7.12 9.58 9.02
N TRP A 98 8.41 9.32 8.83
CA TRP A 98 9.40 9.32 9.90
C TRP A 98 9.45 10.61 10.71
N ASP A 99 9.47 11.75 10.03
CA ASP A 99 9.64 13.06 10.67
C ASP A 99 8.32 13.67 11.16
N SER A 100 7.21 12.96 11.03
CA SER A 100 5.93 13.42 11.54
C SER A 100 5.96 13.47 13.07
N PRO A 101 5.43 14.55 13.70
CA PRO A 101 5.41 14.67 15.15
C PRO A 101 4.74 13.50 15.85
N ILE A 102 3.65 12.99 15.30
CA ILE A 102 2.93 11.84 15.88
C ILE A 102 3.78 10.57 15.85
N CYS A 103 4.57 10.38 14.78
CA CYS A 103 5.47 9.23 14.66
C CYS A 103 6.70 9.35 15.54
N ILE A 104 7.23 10.55 15.72
CA ILE A 104 8.32 10.80 16.67
C ILE A 104 7.87 10.42 18.09
N GLN A 105 6.68 10.82 18.49
CA GLN A 105 6.10 10.47 19.79
C GLN A 105 5.86 8.96 19.91
N TRP A 106 5.36 8.34 18.85
CA TRP A 106 5.13 6.89 18.81
C TRP A 106 6.44 6.12 19.04
N ARG A 107 7.52 6.51 18.34
CA ARG A 107 8.82 5.85 18.49
C ARG A 107 9.39 6.01 19.90
N LYS A 108 9.20 7.15 20.52
CA LYS A 108 9.61 7.37 21.92
C LYS A 108 8.89 6.41 22.85
N LYS A 109 7.58 6.26 22.68
CA LYS A 109 6.77 5.32 23.51
C LYS A 109 7.20 3.86 23.33
N HIS A 110 7.67 3.49 22.13
CA HIS A 110 8.07 2.13 21.80
C HIS A 110 9.59 1.91 21.95
N SER A 111 10.30 2.86 22.57
CA SER A 111 11.76 2.81 22.80
C SER A 111 12.59 2.64 21.54
N LYS A 112 12.14 3.26 20.45
CA LYS A 112 12.80 3.19 19.14
C LYS A 112 13.03 4.57 18.52
N PRO A 113 13.56 5.58 19.27
CA PRO A 113 13.59 6.94 18.77
C PRO A 113 14.43 7.14 17.51
N ASP A 114 15.51 6.40 17.36
CA ASP A 114 16.50 6.59 16.29
C ASP A 114 16.68 5.37 15.37
N ALA A 115 15.82 4.38 15.51
CA ALA A 115 15.93 3.14 14.75
C ALA A 115 15.40 3.30 13.33
N LYS A 116 16.25 3.74 12.39
CA LYS A 116 15.91 3.88 10.97
C LYS A 116 16.08 2.56 10.23
N PRO A 117 14.99 1.87 9.84
CA PRO A 117 15.12 0.56 9.19
C PRO A 117 15.74 0.61 7.79
N TRP A 118 15.75 1.76 7.17
CA TRP A 118 16.37 1.91 5.84
C TRP A 118 17.86 2.33 5.88
N GLY A 119 18.43 2.30 7.04
CA GLY A 119 19.84 2.64 7.22
C GLY A 119 20.17 4.04 7.54
#